data_e6608c90a5f28ea245fa5eba449024cb
#
_entry.id   e6608c90a5f28ea245fa5eba449024cb
#
_cell.length_a   1.000
_cell.length_b   1.000
_cell.length_c   1.000
_cell.angle_alpha   90.00
_cell.angle_beta   90.00
_cell.angle_gamma   90.00
#
_symmetry.space_group_name_H-M   'P 1'
#
loop_
_entity.id
_entity.type
_entity.pdbx_description
1 polymer ?
#
loop_
_entity_poly.entity_id
_entity_poly.type
_entity_poly.pdbx_seq_one_letter_code
_entity_poly.pdbx_strand_id
1 'polypeptide(L)'
;MIKNRTYIILLSCLAAFGIVMFLVFGVGNIKNGTYSSTIIVGDSTIWSYNNKKWKNISYKSSIEKLNWDTYKVYSNNKFVGNYLMYYSDKWYVFDKKKNSIDIDGAMLAYKSNYKIDVLDFSYENITADSYVNQVLSDNNISLSSSFTSLNKTSVDFDNDGYVEDFYLVSNAFPLDFDPEYIFSIAFMVKDKKIYYLYNDISKNTSFNGCKPYYNSFMDVNNDGVYEIILSCGKYSASEQVDMLYNYTDKGFKIIISNQ
;
A
#
# COMPACT_ATOMS: atom_id res chain seq x y z
N MET A 1 -37.52 -35.16 43.66
CA MET A 1 -36.13 -34.61 43.59
C MET A 1 -35.33 -35.10 42.36
N ILE A 2 -35.73 -36.11 41.63
CA ILE A 2 -34.99 -36.69 40.48
C ILE A 2 -35.28 -35.91 39.16
N LYS A 3 -36.46 -35.30 38.98
CA LYS A 3 -36.81 -34.58 37.74
C LYS A 3 -35.92 -33.36 37.42
N ASN A 4 -35.45 -32.63 38.45
CA ASN A 4 -34.62 -31.45 38.21
C ASN A 4 -33.17 -31.75 37.75
N ARG A 5 -32.61 -32.90 38.16
CA ARG A 5 -31.25 -33.29 37.71
C ARG A 5 -31.22 -33.67 36.20
N THR A 6 -32.27 -34.33 35.74
CA THR A 6 -32.37 -34.72 34.32
C THR A 6 -32.51 -33.49 33.41
N TYR A 7 -33.23 -32.45 33.82
CA TYR A 7 -33.34 -31.19 33.08
C TYR A 7 -32.02 -30.42 33.02
N ILE A 8 -31.27 -30.39 34.12
CA ILE A 8 -29.95 -29.70 34.15
C ILE A 8 -28.94 -30.43 33.24
N ILE A 9 -28.91 -31.75 33.20
CA ILE A 9 -28.06 -32.53 32.32
C ILE A 9 -28.46 -32.33 30.86
N LEU A 10 -29.75 -32.29 30.54
CA LEU A 10 -30.21 -32.03 29.17
C LEU A 10 -29.87 -30.62 28.69
N LEU A 11 -29.99 -29.60 29.54
CA LEU A 11 -29.60 -28.22 29.21
C LEU A 11 -28.09 -28.08 29.01
N SER A 12 -27.28 -28.73 29.84
CA SER A 12 -25.82 -28.69 29.71
C SER A 12 -25.35 -29.43 28.45
N CYS A 13 -25.99 -30.54 28.08
CA CYS A 13 -25.71 -31.25 26.84
C CYS A 13 -26.13 -30.42 25.60
N LEU A 14 -27.27 -29.72 25.64
CA LEU A 14 -27.69 -28.82 24.57
C LEU A 14 -26.78 -27.58 24.42
N ALA A 15 -26.32 -27.01 25.54
CA ALA A 15 -25.37 -25.92 25.53
C ALA A 15 -23.98 -26.38 24.99
N ALA A 16 -23.49 -27.54 25.41
CA ALA A 16 -22.25 -28.11 24.88
C ALA A 16 -22.36 -28.45 23.41
N PHE A 17 -23.49 -29.01 22.96
CA PHE A 17 -23.72 -29.29 21.54
C PHE A 17 -23.85 -28.01 20.72
N GLY A 18 -24.48 -26.94 21.25
CA GLY A 18 -24.54 -25.62 20.65
C GLY A 18 -23.15 -25.00 20.49
N ILE A 19 -22.29 -25.11 21.52
CA ILE A 19 -20.90 -24.63 21.47
C ILE A 19 -20.06 -25.45 20.47
N VAL A 20 -20.20 -26.76 20.43
CA VAL A 20 -19.51 -27.62 19.46
C VAL A 20 -20.00 -27.33 18.03
N MET A 21 -21.31 -27.15 17.84
CA MET A 21 -21.86 -26.75 16.54
C MET A 21 -21.41 -25.35 16.15
N PHE A 22 -21.31 -24.41 17.09
CA PHE A 22 -20.76 -23.07 16.81
C PHE A 22 -19.26 -23.12 16.49
N LEU A 23 -18.48 -23.97 17.18
CA LEU A 23 -17.06 -24.18 16.88
C LEU A 23 -16.85 -24.97 15.58
N VAL A 24 -17.72 -25.92 15.25
CA VAL A 24 -17.59 -26.73 14.02
C VAL A 24 -18.23 -26.06 12.80
N PHE A 25 -19.30 -25.28 13.00
CA PHE A 25 -20.02 -24.60 11.90
C PHE A 25 -19.92 -23.09 11.94
N GLY A 26 -19.57 -22.49 13.08
CA GLY A 26 -19.32 -21.06 13.24
C GLY A 26 -17.87 -20.67 12.94
N VAL A 27 -16.88 -21.58 13.07
CA VAL A 27 -15.61 -21.54 12.32
C VAL A 27 -15.97 -21.99 10.89
N GLY A 28 -16.86 -21.12 10.33
CA GLY A 28 -17.48 -21.35 9.04
C GLY A 28 -16.44 -21.70 8.04
N ASN A 29 -16.79 -22.53 7.16
CA ASN A 29 -16.39 -22.52 5.78
C ASN A 29 -15.59 -21.27 5.39
N ILE A 30 -14.37 -21.14 5.95
CA ILE A 30 -13.28 -20.59 5.19
C ILE A 30 -13.16 -21.62 4.06
N LYS A 31 -14.04 -21.50 3.06
CA LYS A 31 -13.75 -22.06 1.75
C LYS A 31 -12.28 -21.73 1.59
N ASN A 32 -11.46 -22.72 1.30
CA ASN A 32 -10.13 -22.54 0.76
C ASN A 32 -10.28 -21.82 -0.60
N GLY A 33 -10.88 -20.63 -0.56
CA GLY A 33 -11.03 -19.73 -1.68
C GLY A 33 -9.62 -19.23 -1.97
N THR A 34 -9.14 -19.52 -3.14
CA THR A 34 -7.90 -18.96 -3.64
C THR A 34 -8.06 -17.44 -3.64
N TYR A 35 -7.45 -16.76 -2.67
CA TYR A 35 -7.38 -15.30 -2.69
C TYR A 35 -6.65 -14.88 -3.96
N SER A 36 -7.32 -14.12 -4.81
CA SER A 36 -6.76 -13.64 -6.06
C SER A 36 -7.13 -12.19 -6.28
N SER A 37 -6.13 -11.37 -6.54
CA SER A 37 -6.31 -9.99 -6.93
C SER A 37 -5.37 -9.59 -8.05
N THR A 38 -5.79 -8.59 -8.82
CA THR A 38 -4.95 -7.86 -9.77
C THR A 38 -4.92 -6.41 -9.32
N ILE A 39 -3.74 -5.85 -9.20
CA ILE A 39 -3.50 -4.47 -8.76
C ILE A 39 -2.74 -3.76 -9.88
N ILE A 40 -3.24 -2.59 -10.26
CA ILE A 40 -2.66 -1.71 -11.26
C ILE A 40 -2.25 -0.43 -10.55
N VAL A 41 -1.00 -0.02 -10.71
CA VAL A 41 -0.45 1.19 -10.12
C VAL A 41 0.04 2.10 -11.24
N GLY A 42 -0.45 3.32 -11.27
CA GLY A 42 -0.12 4.27 -12.34
C GLY A 42 -0.48 3.74 -13.73
N ASP A 43 0.34 4.07 -14.69
CA ASP A 43 0.07 3.79 -16.11
C ASP A 43 0.53 2.40 -16.59
N SER A 44 1.44 1.75 -15.88
CA SER A 44 2.14 0.58 -16.43
C SER A 44 2.36 -0.59 -15.47
N THR A 45 2.33 -0.36 -14.16
CA THR A 45 2.63 -1.40 -13.19
C THR A 45 1.42 -2.28 -12.95
N ILE A 46 1.60 -3.60 -13.10
CA ILE A 46 0.56 -4.59 -12.88
C ILE A 46 1.10 -5.71 -12.01
N TRP A 47 0.48 -5.89 -10.86
CA TRP A 47 0.78 -6.99 -9.96
C TRP A 47 -0.41 -7.93 -9.83
N SER A 48 -0.13 -9.21 -9.69
CA SER A 48 -1.11 -10.19 -9.26
C SER A 48 -0.70 -10.81 -7.93
N TYR A 49 -1.69 -10.98 -7.06
CA TYR A 49 -1.57 -11.73 -5.83
C TYR A 49 -2.44 -12.97 -5.90
N ASN A 50 -1.86 -14.14 -5.69
CA ASN A 50 -2.59 -15.38 -5.69
C ASN A 50 -1.98 -16.36 -4.67
N ASN A 51 -2.79 -16.77 -3.69
CA ASN A 51 -2.39 -17.74 -2.67
C ASN A 51 -1.04 -17.40 -2.02
N LYS A 52 -0.91 -16.18 -1.49
CA LYS A 52 0.31 -15.66 -0.83
C LYS A 52 1.52 -15.48 -1.76
N LYS A 53 1.32 -15.51 -3.07
CA LYS A 53 2.38 -15.29 -4.05
C LYS A 53 2.10 -14.05 -4.89
N TRP A 54 3.09 -13.19 -4.96
CA TRP A 54 3.09 -12.00 -5.79
C TRP A 54 3.78 -12.25 -7.12
N LYS A 55 3.30 -11.63 -8.17
CA LYS A 55 3.87 -11.74 -9.51
C LYS A 55 3.66 -10.45 -10.31
N ASN A 56 4.71 -9.98 -10.99
CA ASN A 56 4.59 -8.96 -12.04
C ASN A 56 3.92 -9.54 -13.27
N ILE A 57 3.00 -8.78 -13.85
CA ILE A 57 2.38 -9.11 -15.14
C ILE A 57 2.98 -8.16 -16.19
N SER A 58 3.96 -8.65 -16.94
CA SER A 58 4.69 -7.86 -17.95
C SER A 58 4.45 -8.32 -19.39
N TYR A 59 3.87 -9.49 -19.59
CA TYR A 59 3.64 -10.02 -20.94
C TYR A 59 2.36 -9.46 -21.54
N LYS A 60 2.44 -8.88 -22.75
CA LYS A 60 1.31 -8.29 -23.48
C LYS A 60 0.09 -9.21 -23.54
N SER A 61 0.27 -10.48 -23.86
CA SER A 61 -0.84 -11.46 -23.91
C SER A 61 -1.52 -11.73 -22.56
N SER A 62 -0.81 -11.51 -21.45
CA SER A 62 -1.39 -11.62 -20.10
C SER A 62 -2.13 -10.33 -19.72
N ILE A 63 -1.63 -9.19 -20.14
CA ILE A 63 -2.27 -7.89 -19.91
C ILE A 63 -3.56 -7.79 -20.73
N GLU A 64 -3.55 -8.21 -21.98
CA GLU A 64 -4.74 -8.19 -22.86
C GLU A 64 -5.94 -8.96 -22.29
N LYS A 65 -5.69 -10.01 -21.48
CA LYS A 65 -6.74 -10.76 -20.78
C LYS A 65 -7.42 -9.97 -19.65
N LEU A 66 -6.81 -8.89 -19.19
CA LEU A 66 -7.33 -8.01 -18.15
C LEU A 66 -8.19 -6.90 -18.72
N ASN A 67 -8.18 -6.72 -20.06
CA ASN A 67 -8.92 -5.66 -20.73
C ASN A 67 -10.43 -5.84 -20.59
N TRP A 68 -11.10 -4.71 -20.41
CA TRP A 68 -12.56 -4.60 -20.25
C TRP A 68 -13.10 -5.26 -18.98
N ASP A 69 -12.24 -5.60 -18.05
CA ASP A 69 -12.65 -5.99 -16.71
C ASP A 69 -13.01 -4.77 -15.88
N THR A 70 -13.88 -4.97 -14.89
CA THR A 70 -14.26 -3.92 -13.94
C THR A 70 -13.32 -3.91 -12.75
N TYR A 71 -12.75 -2.74 -12.48
CA TYR A 71 -11.86 -2.48 -11.35
C TYR A 71 -12.44 -1.43 -10.43
N LYS A 72 -12.13 -1.52 -9.14
CA LYS A 72 -12.26 -0.41 -8.21
C LYS A 72 -11.09 0.54 -8.46
N VAL A 73 -11.39 1.80 -8.73
CA VAL A 73 -10.38 2.81 -9.08
C VAL A 73 -10.31 3.87 -8.00
N TYR A 74 -9.09 4.22 -7.65
CA TYR A 74 -8.74 5.27 -6.72
C TYR A 74 -7.88 6.31 -7.44
N SER A 75 -8.06 7.56 -7.07
CA SER A 75 -7.23 8.68 -7.51
C SER A 75 -6.80 9.45 -6.28
N ASN A 76 -5.49 9.68 -6.13
CA ASN A 76 -4.93 10.35 -4.96
C ASN A 76 -5.51 9.79 -3.64
N ASN A 77 -5.51 8.46 -3.52
CA ASN A 77 -5.99 7.65 -2.38
C ASN A 77 -7.50 7.71 -2.10
N LYS A 78 -8.30 8.35 -2.94
CA LYS A 78 -9.75 8.42 -2.79
C LYS A 78 -10.43 7.51 -3.80
N PHE A 79 -11.40 6.73 -3.32
CA PHE A 79 -12.23 5.90 -4.20
C PHE A 79 -13.04 6.78 -5.15
N VAL A 80 -12.86 6.59 -6.44
CA VAL A 80 -13.58 7.35 -7.49
C VAL A 80 -14.67 6.56 -8.18
N GLY A 81 -14.60 5.24 -8.14
CA GLY A 81 -15.67 4.41 -8.72
C GLY A 81 -15.23 3.03 -9.18
N ASN A 82 -16.19 2.34 -9.82
CA ASN A 82 -15.94 1.08 -10.51
C ASN A 82 -15.99 1.33 -12.01
N TYR A 83 -14.87 1.10 -12.67
CA TYR A 83 -14.66 1.43 -14.08
C TYR A 83 -14.13 0.24 -14.86
N LEU A 84 -14.37 0.24 -16.18
CA LEU A 84 -13.71 -0.69 -17.09
C LEU A 84 -12.29 -0.20 -17.35
N MET A 85 -11.33 -1.12 -17.36
CA MET A 85 -9.94 -0.81 -17.67
C MET A 85 -9.53 -1.44 -19.00
N TYR A 86 -8.74 -0.71 -19.77
CA TYR A 86 -8.20 -1.15 -21.04
C TYR A 86 -6.75 -0.72 -21.20
N TYR A 87 -5.88 -1.66 -21.53
CA TYR A 87 -4.47 -1.42 -21.77
C TYR A 87 -4.16 -1.42 -23.27
N SER A 88 -3.48 -0.37 -23.73
CA SER A 88 -2.89 -0.29 -25.08
C SER A 88 -1.37 -0.09 -24.93
N ASP A 89 -0.92 1.11 -24.75
CA ASP A 89 0.44 1.56 -24.38
C ASP A 89 0.53 1.94 -22.89
N LYS A 90 -0.60 2.33 -22.34
CA LYS A 90 -0.87 2.59 -20.92
C LYS A 90 -2.28 2.14 -20.55
N TRP A 91 -2.66 2.28 -19.30
CA TRP A 91 -4.02 2.01 -18.85
C TRP A 91 -4.95 3.18 -19.14
N TYR A 92 -6.10 2.88 -19.69
CA TYR A 92 -7.21 3.78 -19.92
C TYR A 92 -8.41 3.34 -19.10
N VAL A 93 -9.14 4.32 -18.57
CA VAL A 93 -10.32 4.12 -17.73
C VAL A 93 -11.57 4.50 -18.53
N PHE A 94 -12.60 3.66 -18.43
CA PHE A 94 -13.85 3.85 -19.16
C PHE A 94 -15.06 3.65 -18.24
N ASP A 95 -16.12 4.40 -18.49
CA ASP A 95 -17.42 4.13 -17.90
C ASP A 95 -18.06 2.85 -18.50
N LYS A 96 -19.23 2.45 -17.95
CA LYS A 96 -19.98 1.28 -18.45
C LYS A 96 -20.48 1.44 -19.88
N LYS A 97 -20.55 2.68 -20.41
CA LYS A 97 -20.91 2.99 -21.81
C LYS A 97 -19.69 3.06 -22.72
N LYS A 98 -18.52 2.76 -22.20
CA LYS A 98 -17.22 2.85 -22.89
C LYS A 98 -16.81 4.28 -23.30
N ASN A 99 -17.27 5.29 -22.57
CA ASN A 99 -16.71 6.63 -22.68
C ASN A 99 -15.42 6.69 -21.85
N SER A 100 -14.36 7.29 -22.40
CA SER A 100 -13.12 7.50 -21.67
C SER A 100 -13.33 8.44 -20.48
N ILE A 101 -12.74 8.08 -19.35
CA ILE A 101 -12.71 8.86 -18.11
C ILE A 101 -11.27 9.26 -17.85
N ASP A 102 -11.04 10.54 -17.67
CA ASP A 102 -9.74 11.03 -17.23
C ASP A 102 -9.63 10.92 -15.72
N ILE A 103 -8.52 10.35 -15.24
CA ILE A 103 -8.23 10.16 -13.82
C ILE A 103 -7.04 11.05 -13.49
N ASP A 104 -7.31 12.11 -12.75
CA ASP A 104 -6.28 13.04 -12.29
C ASP A 104 -5.45 12.43 -11.15
N GLY A 105 -4.11 12.59 -11.23
CA GLY A 105 -3.19 12.22 -10.17
C GLY A 105 -2.82 10.75 -10.11
N ALA A 106 -2.33 10.32 -8.96
CA ALA A 106 -1.86 8.95 -8.75
C ALA A 106 -3.01 7.95 -8.82
N MET A 107 -2.97 7.08 -9.82
CA MET A 107 -3.99 6.05 -10.02
C MET A 107 -3.60 4.75 -9.32
N LEU A 108 -4.56 4.19 -8.59
CA LEU A 108 -4.57 2.82 -8.12
C LEU A 108 -5.85 2.16 -8.60
N ALA A 109 -5.76 0.99 -9.20
CA ALA A 109 -6.94 0.21 -9.52
C ALA A 109 -6.76 -1.25 -9.08
N TYR A 110 -7.81 -1.88 -8.58
CA TYR A 110 -7.75 -3.29 -8.27
C TYR A 110 -9.03 -4.04 -8.59
N LYS A 111 -8.84 -5.32 -8.93
CA LYS A 111 -9.88 -6.34 -9.03
C LYS A 111 -9.52 -7.50 -8.12
N SER A 112 -10.46 -7.94 -7.31
CA SER A 112 -10.25 -9.01 -6.34
C SER A 112 -11.51 -9.84 -6.18
N ASN A 113 -11.36 -11.13 -5.83
CA ASN A 113 -12.46 -12.02 -5.46
C ASN A 113 -12.81 -11.97 -3.95
N TYR A 114 -12.18 -11.07 -3.21
CA TYR A 114 -12.41 -10.80 -1.79
C TYR A 114 -12.33 -9.29 -1.52
N LYS A 115 -12.74 -8.87 -0.32
CA LYS A 115 -12.65 -7.46 0.07
C LYS A 115 -11.18 -7.13 0.35
N ILE A 116 -10.67 -6.11 -0.33
CA ILE A 116 -9.42 -5.43 0.01
C ILE A 116 -9.81 -4.12 0.66
N ASP A 117 -9.28 -3.86 1.84
CA ASP A 117 -9.41 -2.58 2.48
C ASP A 117 -8.27 -1.66 2.01
N VAL A 118 -8.63 -0.41 1.74
CA VAL A 118 -7.70 0.65 1.32
C VAL A 118 -7.91 1.82 2.25
N LEU A 119 -6.85 2.29 2.89
CA LEU A 119 -6.94 3.44 3.80
C LEU A 119 -6.99 4.74 3.00
N ASP A 120 -7.89 5.61 3.41
CA ASP A 120 -7.86 7.02 3.01
C ASP A 120 -6.79 7.74 3.82
N PHE A 121 -5.95 8.51 3.16
CA PHE A 121 -4.97 9.36 3.82
C PHE A 121 -4.75 10.65 3.04
N SER A 122 -4.15 11.63 3.70
CA SER A 122 -3.76 12.89 3.08
C SER A 122 -2.37 13.29 3.57
N TYR A 123 -1.65 14.03 2.74
CA TYR A 123 -0.38 14.61 3.11
C TYR A 123 -0.57 15.92 3.87
N GLU A 124 0.26 16.09 4.88
CA GLU A 124 0.46 17.31 5.61
C GLU A 124 1.87 17.84 5.31
N ASN A 125 1.98 19.10 4.87
CA ASN A 125 3.27 19.77 4.79
C ASN A 125 3.70 20.13 6.21
N ILE A 126 4.90 19.73 6.57
CA ILE A 126 5.42 19.94 7.92
C ILE A 126 6.71 20.77 7.90
N THR A 127 7.12 21.26 9.07
CA THR A 127 8.49 21.70 9.34
C THR A 127 9.30 20.52 9.88
N ALA A 128 10.63 20.55 9.72
CA ALA A 128 11.49 19.47 10.23
C ALA A 128 11.34 19.37 11.75
N ASP A 129 10.83 18.23 12.20
CA ASP A 129 10.67 17.87 13.60
C ASP A 129 11.90 17.07 14.11
N SER A 130 11.81 16.55 15.33
CA SER A 130 12.91 15.78 15.94
C SER A 130 13.24 14.49 15.17
N TYR A 131 12.27 13.82 14.56
CA TYR A 131 12.49 12.59 13.79
C TYR A 131 13.14 12.89 12.45
N VAL A 132 12.68 13.92 11.74
CA VAL A 132 13.33 14.40 10.50
C VAL A 132 14.77 14.80 10.81
N ASN A 133 15.00 15.58 11.85
CA ASN A 133 16.34 16.01 12.26
C ASN A 133 17.25 14.83 12.62
N GLN A 134 16.72 13.82 13.31
CA GLN A 134 17.45 12.59 13.60
C GLN A 134 17.85 11.87 12.32
N VAL A 135 16.89 11.65 11.40
CA VAL A 135 17.13 10.95 10.12
C VAL A 135 18.18 11.68 9.29
N LEU A 136 18.13 13.01 9.21
CA LEU A 136 19.15 13.80 8.50
C LEU A 136 20.53 13.64 9.15
N SER A 137 20.60 13.75 10.48
CA SER A 137 21.84 13.58 11.24
C SER A 137 22.45 12.18 11.07
N ASP A 138 21.63 11.14 11.18
CA ASP A 138 22.06 9.75 11.03
C ASP A 138 22.64 9.46 9.63
N ASN A 139 22.19 10.23 8.64
CA ASN A 139 22.65 10.14 7.25
C ASN A 139 23.71 11.21 6.87
N ASN A 140 24.24 11.97 7.84
CA ASN A 140 25.23 13.03 7.64
C ASN A 140 24.75 14.16 6.69
N ILE A 141 23.44 14.43 6.67
CA ILE A 141 22.84 15.51 5.89
C ILE A 141 22.74 16.74 6.76
N SER A 142 23.11 17.90 6.22
CA SER A 142 23.02 19.18 6.95
C SER A 142 21.57 19.53 7.28
N LEU A 143 21.30 19.94 8.51
CA LEU A 143 19.98 20.42 8.96
C LEU A 143 19.58 21.74 8.28
N SER A 144 20.52 22.44 7.64
CA SER A 144 20.23 23.65 6.83
C SER A 144 19.87 23.34 5.38
N SER A 145 19.77 22.05 5.01
CA SER A 145 19.39 21.64 3.65
C SER A 145 17.99 22.13 3.31
N SER A 146 17.82 22.61 2.08
CA SER A 146 16.49 22.92 1.55
C SER A 146 15.78 21.64 1.16
N PHE A 147 14.46 21.62 1.32
CA PHE A 147 13.61 20.50 0.96
C PHE A 147 12.74 20.82 -0.26
N THR A 148 12.60 19.89 -1.16
CA THR A 148 11.59 19.92 -2.24
C THR A 148 10.34 19.12 -1.86
N SER A 149 10.45 18.27 -0.85
CA SER A 149 9.34 17.56 -0.24
C SER A 149 9.64 17.33 1.23
N LEU A 150 8.75 17.79 2.09
CA LEU A 150 8.77 17.53 3.52
C LEU A 150 7.31 17.35 3.97
N ASN A 151 6.86 16.12 3.87
CA ASN A 151 5.47 15.74 4.08
C ASN A 151 5.35 14.62 5.09
N LYS A 152 4.22 14.60 5.77
CA LYS A 152 3.82 13.55 6.69
C LYS A 152 2.42 13.07 6.35
N THR A 153 2.13 11.81 6.59
CA THR A 153 0.79 11.26 6.70
C THR A 153 0.70 10.36 7.92
N SER A 154 -0.46 10.31 8.56
CA SER A 154 -0.67 9.57 9.80
C SER A 154 -1.81 8.60 9.59
N VAL A 155 -1.54 7.31 9.77
CA VAL A 155 -2.50 6.21 9.57
C VAL A 155 -2.26 5.10 10.59
N ASP A 156 -3.34 4.47 11.06
CA ASP A 156 -3.30 3.22 11.81
C ASP A 156 -3.16 2.07 10.79
N PHE A 157 -1.90 1.75 10.43
CA PHE A 157 -1.62 0.84 9.32
C PHE A 157 -1.66 -0.64 9.71
N ASP A 158 -1.66 -0.97 10.99
CA ASP A 158 -1.71 -2.35 11.48
C ASP A 158 -2.91 -2.63 12.40
N ASN A 159 -3.87 -1.70 12.42
CA ASN A 159 -5.14 -1.81 13.15
C ASN A 159 -4.97 -2.10 14.65
N ASP A 160 -3.88 -1.61 15.26
CA ASP A 160 -3.64 -1.76 16.70
C ASP A 160 -4.32 -0.64 17.54
N GLY A 161 -4.97 0.32 16.88
CA GLY A 161 -5.68 1.45 17.47
C GLY A 161 -4.79 2.67 17.73
N TYR A 162 -3.52 2.61 17.36
CA TYR A 162 -2.59 3.73 17.39
C TYR A 162 -2.25 4.15 15.96
N VAL A 163 -1.93 5.42 15.79
CA VAL A 163 -1.63 5.99 14.49
C VAL A 163 -0.13 6.11 14.34
N GLU A 164 0.43 5.61 13.25
CA GLU A 164 1.83 5.78 12.88
C GLU A 164 2.01 6.95 11.94
N ASP A 165 3.12 7.64 12.11
CA ASP A 165 3.53 8.75 11.26
C ASP A 165 4.47 8.28 10.16
N PHE A 166 4.09 8.53 8.91
CA PHE A 166 4.86 8.24 7.71
C PHE A 166 5.39 9.51 7.09
N TYR A 167 6.69 9.59 6.88
CA TYR A 167 7.40 10.77 6.42
C TYR A 167 7.96 10.60 5.02
N LEU A 168 7.92 11.67 4.24
CA LEU A 168 8.63 11.83 2.96
C LEU A 168 9.52 13.06 3.05
N VAL A 169 10.82 12.84 2.96
CA VAL A 169 11.83 13.88 3.09
C VAL A 169 12.74 13.83 1.87
N SER A 170 12.76 14.89 1.07
CA SER A 170 13.57 14.92 -0.14
C SER A 170 13.99 16.33 -0.51
N ASN A 171 15.19 16.46 -1.07
CA ASN A 171 15.63 17.62 -1.81
C ASN A 171 15.86 17.30 -3.30
N ALA A 172 15.39 16.12 -3.76
CA ALA A 172 15.47 15.74 -5.17
C ALA A 172 14.68 16.71 -6.04
N PHE A 173 15.18 16.99 -7.23
CA PHE A 173 14.61 17.91 -8.21
C PHE A 173 14.54 19.38 -7.75
N PRO A 174 15.64 19.95 -7.24
CA PRO A 174 15.69 21.38 -7.00
C PRO A 174 15.63 22.11 -8.35
N LEU A 175 14.76 23.10 -8.46
CA LEU A 175 14.62 23.87 -9.70
C LEU A 175 15.81 24.82 -9.94
N ASP A 176 16.42 25.36 -8.86
CA ASP A 176 17.45 26.42 -8.95
C ASP A 176 18.59 26.22 -7.93
N PHE A 177 18.84 24.97 -7.52
CA PHE A 177 19.76 24.68 -6.42
C PHE A 177 20.65 23.51 -6.77
N ASP A 178 21.96 23.64 -6.55
CA ASP A 178 22.97 22.60 -6.82
C ASP A 178 23.54 22.11 -5.46
N PRO A 179 22.82 21.24 -4.74
CA PRO A 179 23.27 20.74 -3.46
C PRO A 179 24.43 19.75 -3.66
N GLU A 180 25.35 19.71 -2.69
CA GLU A 180 26.42 18.72 -2.67
C GLU A 180 25.87 17.29 -2.66
N TYR A 181 24.77 17.08 -1.93
CA TYR A 181 24.08 15.80 -1.82
C TYR A 181 22.61 15.95 -2.18
N ILE A 182 22.13 14.99 -2.96
CA ILE A 182 20.70 14.80 -3.20
C ILE A 182 20.24 13.60 -2.39
N PHE A 183 19.11 13.74 -1.74
CA PHE A 183 18.52 12.69 -0.92
C PHE A 183 17.00 12.57 -1.13
N SER A 184 16.53 11.35 -0.97
CA SER A 184 15.13 10.99 -0.94
C SER A 184 14.90 9.90 0.08
N ILE A 185 14.14 10.18 1.11
CA ILE A 185 13.98 9.29 2.25
C ILE A 185 12.49 9.15 2.55
N ALA A 186 12.02 7.91 2.69
CA ALA A 186 10.70 7.58 3.20
C ALA A 186 10.86 6.70 4.45
N PHE A 187 10.23 7.09 5.54
CA PHE A 187 10.30 6.35 6.79
C PHE A 187 9.00 6.46 7.59
N MET A 188 8.82 5.52 8.50
CA MET A 188 7.73 5.49 9.47
C MET A 188 8.28 5.63 10.87
N VAL A 189 7.50 6.25 11.75
CA VAL A 189 7.73 6.25 13.20
C VAL A 189 6.64 5.44 13.87
N LYS A 190 7.03 4.35 14.56
CA LYS A 190 6.18 3.52 15.42
C LYS A 190 6.89 3.31 16.75
N ASP A 191 6.20 3.52 17.88
CA ASP A 191 6.77 3.36 19.22
C ASP A 191 8.09 4.14 19.42
N LYS A 192 8.17 5.35 18.87
CA LYS A 192 9.37 6.21 18.90
C LYS A 192 10.59 5.64 18.15
N LYS A 193 10.41 4.59 17.35
CA LYS A 193 11.45 4.01 16.50
C LYS A 193 11.22 4.40 15.06
N ILE A 194 12.33 4.59 14.34
CA ILE A 194 12.34 4.93 12.92
C ILE A 194 12.52 3.64 12.12
N TYR A 195 11.66 3.43 11.13
CA TYR A 195 11.69 2.31 10.19
C TYR A 195 11.75 2.85 8.77
N TYR A 196 12.85 2.60 8.07
CA TYR A 196 13.04 3.06 6.70
C TYR A 196 12.26 2.18 5.71
N LEU A 197 11.56 2.83 4.76
CA LEU A 197 11.00 2.21 3.57
C LEU A 197 11.94 2.45 2.38
N TYR A 198 12.39 3.69 2.23
CA TYR A 198 13.27 4.10 1.14
C TYR A 198 14.33 5.05 1.68
N ASN A 199 15.57 4.85 1.27
CA ASN A 199 16.67 5.72 1.65
C ASN A 199 17.69 5.75 0.50
N ASP A 200 17.71 6.85 -0.24
CA ASP A 200 18.67 7.08 -1.33
C ASP A 200 19.34 8.43 -1.11
N ILE A 201 20.65 8.38 -0.96
CA ILE A 201 21.49 9.54 -0.72
C ILE A 201 22.72 9.41 -1.62
N SER A 202 22.92 10.37 -2.47
CA SER A 202 24.05 10.37 -3.38
C SER A 202 24.60 11.77 -3.62
N LYS A 203 25.83 11.84 -4.13
CA LYS A 203 26.35 13.10 -4.65
C LYS A 203 25.53 13.52 -5.86
N ASN A 204 25.32 14.81 -6.01
CA ASN A 204 24.48 15.39 -7.07
C ASN A 204 24.81 14.83 -8.48
N THR A 205 26.08 14.64 -8.79
CA THR A 205 26.55 14.13 -10.10
C THR A 205 26.20 12.67 -10.38
N SER A 206 25.78 11.90 -9.39
CA SER A 206 25.53 10.45 -9.49
C SER A 206 24.09 10.06 -9.09
N PHE A 207 23.21 11.04 -8.85
CA PHE A 207 21.85 10.77 -8.40
C PHE A 207 21.00 10.15 -9.51
N ASN A 208 20.69 8.87 -9.34
CA ASN A 208 19.72 8.14 -10.14
C ASN A 208 18.44 7.84 -9.37
N GLY A 209 18.29 8.45 -8.20
CA GLY A 209 17.14 8.24 -7.33
C GLY A 209 15.89 8.93 -7.85
N CYS A 210 14.88 8.86 -7.05
CA CYS A 210 13.57 9.33 -7.40
C CYS A 210 12.97 10.14 -6.25
N LYS A 211 11.92 10.89 -6.53
CA LYS A 211 11.08 11.51 -5.52
C LYS A 211 9.97 10.55 -5.13
N PRO A 212 10.01 9.96 -3.93
CA PRO A 212 9.01 8.99 -3.50
C PRO A 212 7.70 9.68 -3.10
N TYR A 213 6.60 8.94 -3.24
CA TYR A 213 5.31 9.27 -2.64
C TYR A 213 4.56 7.98 -2.28
N TYR A 214 3.79 8.01 -1.20
CA TYR A 214 2.90 6.90 -0.87
C TYR A 214 1.73 6.93 -1.84
N ASN A 215 1.56 5.84 -2.57
CA ASN A 215 0.45 5.69 -3.50
C ASN A 215 -0.77 5.12 -2.79
N SER A 216 -0.56 4.14 -1.92
CA SER A 216 -1.67 3.50 -1.19
C SER A 216 -1.19 2.71 0.02
N PHE A 217 -2.11 2.54 0.96
CA PHE A 217 -2.07 1.55 2.04
C PHE A 217 -3.24 0.60 1.81
N MET A 218 -2.98 -0.69 1.57
CA MET A 218 -4.01 -1.69 1.27
C MET A 218 -3.73 -3.01 1.96
N ASP A 219 -4.75 -3.56 2.63
CA ASP A 219 -4.69 -4.91 3.20
C ASP A 219 -4.99 -5.95 2.11
N VAL A 220 -3.97 -6.33 1.34
CA VAL A 220 -4.11 -7.24 0.20
C VAL A 220 -4.21 -8.69 0.64
N ASN A 221 -3.62 -9.06 1.76
CA ASN A 221 -3.59 -10.44 2.24
C ASN A 221 -4.66 -10.73 3.30
N ASN A 222 -5.41 -9.69 3.70
CA ASN A 222 -6.49 -9.70 4.69
C ASN A 222 -6.04 -10.21 6.06
N ASP A 223 -4.85 -9.78 6.50
CA ASP A 223 -4.30 -10.10 7.82
C ASP A 223 -4.46 -8.94 8.82
N GLY A 224 -5.00 -7.82 8.39
CA GLY A 224 -5.24 -6.61 9.20
C GLY A 224 -4.06 -5.66 9.22
N VAL A 225 -2.94 -5.99 8.56
CA VAL A 225 -1.78 -5.10 8.38
C VAL A 225 -1.73 -4.65 6.93
N TYR A 226 -1.67 -3.35 6.71
CA TYR A 226 -1.70 -2.80 5.36
C TYR A 226 -0.32 -2.88 4.69
N GLU A 227 -0.28 -3.46 3.50
CA GLU A 227 0.85 -3.31 2.61
C GLU A 227 0.91 -1.87 2.08
N ILE A 228 2.13 -1.37 1.89
CA ILE A 228 2.37 0.01 1.47
C ILE A 228 2.87 0.03 0.04
N ILE A 229 2.18 0.73 -0.84
CA ILE A 229 2.66 1.04 -2.19
C ILE A 229 3.37 2.37 -2.14
N LEU A 230 4.68 2.34 -2.35
CA LEU A 230 5.52 3.51 -2.53
C LEU A 230 5.86 3.62 -4.02
N SER A 231 5.48 4.72 -4.61
CA SER A 231 5.78 5.04 -6.00
C SER A 231 6.90 6.06 -6.06
N CYS A 232 7.72 5.98 -7.10
CA CYS A 232 8.94 6.74 -7.24
C CYS A 232 9.12 7.20 -8.68
N GLY A 233 8.89 8.50 -8.93
CA GLY A 233 9.15 9.10 -10.23
C GLY A 233 10.64 9.35 -10.44
N LYS A 234 11.26 8.78 -11.47
CA LYS A 234 12.66 9.01 -11.81
C LYS A 234 12.85 10.34 -12.53
N TYR A 235 13.93 11.06 -12.21
CA TYR A 235 14.22 12.37 -12.81
C TYR A 235 14.53 12.31 -14.31
N SER A 236 15.28 11.31 -14.73
CA SER A 236 15.83 11.23 -16.09
C SER A 236 14.96 10.47 -17.09
N ALA A 237 13.87 9.89 -16.64
CA ALA A 237 13.00 9.08 -17.49
C ALA A 237 11.53 9.31 -17.10
N SER A 238 10.63 9.21 -18.07
CA SER A 238 9.19 9.09 -17.81
C SER A 238 8.82 7.77 -17.08
N GLU A 239 9.79 7.16 -16.43
CA GLU A 239 9.66 5.88 -15.75
C GLU A 239 9.30 6.11 -14.28
N GLN A 240 8.26 5.42 -13.85
CA GLN A 240 7.88 5.29 -12.46
C GLN A 240 8.31 3.92 -11.95
N VAL A 241 8.89 3.89 -10.76
CA VAL A 241 9.16 2.66 -10.02
C VAL A 241 8.15 2.55 -8.90
N ASP A 242 7.44 1.45 -8.89
CA ASP A 242 6.49 1.13 -7.84
C ASP A 242 7.01 -0.03 -7.01
N MET A 243 6.91 0.10 -5.70
CA MET A 243 7.38 -0.87 -4.73
C MET A 243 6.27 -1.17 -3.74
N LEU A 244 6.00 -2.44 -3.52
CA LEU A 244 5.09 -2.90 -2.50
C LEU A 244 5.88 -3.39 -1.29
N TYR A 245 5.58 -2.83 -0.15
CA TYR A 245 6.21 -3.18 1.12
C TYR A 245 5.23 -3.93 2.02
N ASN A 246 5.75 -4.93 2.73
CA ASN A 246 5.12 -5.51 3.90
C ASN A 246 5.91 -5.12 5.16
N TYR A 247 5.21 -4.95 6.26
CA TYR A 247 5.79 -4.72 7.56
C TYR A 247 6.00 -6.04 8.30
N THR A 248 7.13 -6.14 8.99
CA THR A 248 7.48 -7.28 9.84
C THR A 248 8.08 -6.75 11.15
N ASP A 249 8.24 -7.59 12.14
CA ASP A 249 8.93 -7.28 13.40
C ASP A 249 10.37 -6.74 13.22
N LYS A 250 10.97 -6.91 12.03
CA LYS A 250 12.28 -6.37 11.64
C LYS A 250 12.20 -5.08 10.81
N GLY A 251 11.01 -4.57 10.55
CA GLY A 251 10.74 -3.40 9.71
C GLY A 251 10.19 -3.76 8.34
N PHE A 252 10.29 -2.83 7.40
CA PHE A 252 9.74 -2.98 6.07
C PHE A 252 10.59 -3.85 5.15
N LYS A 253 9.92 -4.65 4.35
CA LYS A 253 10.53 -5.47 3.31
C LYS A 253 9.78 -5.28 2.00
N ILE A 254 10.52 -5.04 0.91
CA ILE A 254 9.95 -5.05 -0.44
C ILE A 254 9.50 -6.47 -0.77
N ILE A 255 8.23 -6.62 -1.13
CA ILE A 255 7.65 -7.89 -1.58
C ILE A 255 7.79 -8.02 -3.09
N ILE A 256 7.53 -6.94 -3.82
CA ILE A 256 7.59 -6.87 -5.27
C ILE A 256 7.86 -5.44 -5.71
N SER A 257 8.55 -5.29 -6.84
CA SER A 257 8.69 -4.03 -7.55
C SER A 257 8.59 -4.26 -9.05
N ASN A 258 8.38 -3.19 -9.82
CA ASN A 258 8.39 -3.23 -11.28
C ASN A 258 9.78 -2.92 -11.89
N GLN A 259 10.83 -2.93 -11.07
CA GLN A 259 12.22 -2.82 -11.51
C GLN A 259 12.67 -4.07 -12.23
#